data_45d7a670091a359e7903686c3169eb1d
#
_entry.id   45d7a670091a359e7903686c3169eb1d
#
_cell.length_a   1.000
_cell.length_b   1.000
_cell.length_c   1.000
_cell.angle_alpha   90.00
_cell.angle_beta   90.00
_cell.angle_gamma   90.00
#
_symmetry.space_group_name_H-M   'P 1'
#
loop_
_entity.id
_entity.type
_entity.pdbx_description
1 polymer ?
#
loop_
_entity_poly.entity_id
_entity_poly.type
_entity_poly.pdbx_seq_one_letter_code
_entity_poly.pdbx_strand_id
1 'polypeptide(L)'
;MAYDMAQKMAARGMWVPDLAMAGGFSTEDHIFKVLAMGSPYFKAVCMGRALMIPGMVGKNVEKWLKENNLPKTVSQHGASKEEIFVCYEELKAKYGKDAESFPLGAIGLYTFSQKIKVGLQQIMAGSRNFRIDTISRSDLMALTEEAAKISGIPYVMDAYKEEAEKILLEGCDYI
;
A
#
# COMPACT_ATOMS: atom_id res chain seq x y z
N MET A 1 3.05 20.86 -1.19
CA MET A 1 4.31 21.62 -1.06
C MET A 1 5.50 20.91 -1.70
N ALA A 2 6.00 19.75 -1.26
CA ALA A 2 7.18 19.09 -1.89
C ALA A 2 6.96 18.77 -3.39
N TYR A 3 5.80 18.23 -3.76
CA TYR A 3 5.40 18.03 -5.15
C TYR A 3 5.46 19.34 -5.96
N ASP A 4 4.88 20.45 -5.46
CA ASP A 4 4.83 21.73 -6.18
C ASP A 4 6.23 22.32 -6.36
N MET A 5 7.12 22.11 -5.38
CA MET A 5 8.53 22.53 -5.50
C MET A 5 9.25 21.72 -6.57
N ALA A 6 9.10 20.40 -6.56
CA ALA A 6 9.66 19.51 -7.58
C ALA A 6 9.17 19.90 -8.99
N GLN A 7 7.87 20.17 -9.13
CA GLN A 7 7.26 20.60 -10.38
C GLN A 7 7.84 21.95 -10.86
N LYS A 8 8.00 22.93 -9.95
CA LYS A 8 8.62 24.22 -10.28
C LYS A 8 10.09 24.11 -10.69
N MET A 9 10.84 23.19 -10.07
CA MET A 9 12.22 22.90 -10.47
C MET A 9 12.26 22.27 -11.87
N ALA A 10 11.44 21.26 -12.11
CA ALA A 10 11.34 20.59 -13.42
C ALA A 10 10.96 21.58 -14.53
N ALA A 11 9.97 22.45 -14.29
CA ALA A 11 9.54 23.46 -15.25
C ALA A 11 10.64 24.47 -15.62
N ARG A 12 11.67 24.61 -14.79
CA ARG A 12 12.86 25.45 -15.06
C ARG A 12 14.03 24.68 -15.63
N GLY A 13 13.84 23.41 -16.00
CA GLY A 13 14.91 22.54 -16.48
C GLY A 13 15.94 22.18 -15.42
N MET A 14 15.62 22.37 -14.13
CA MET A 14 16.51 21.99 -13.03
C MET A 14 16.40 20.49 -12.76
N TRP A 15 17.48 19.90 -12.32
CA TRP A 15 17.45 18.52 -11.85
C TRP A 15 16.57 18.38 -10.60
N VAL A 16 15.68 17.38 -10.61
CA VAL A 16 14.82 17.04 -9.47
C VAL A 16 15.26 15.67 -8.95
N PRO A 17 15.61 15.55 -7.65
CA PRO A 17 15.96 14.26 -7.06
C PRO A 17 14.73 13.36 -6.96
N ASP A 18 14.95 12.05 -6.93
CA ASP A 18 13.92 11.12 -6.52
C ASP A 18 13.53 11.36 -5.06
N LEU A 19 12.24 11.48 -4.79
CA LEU A 19 11.73 11.77 -3.46
C LEU A 19 11.19 10.51 -2.80
N ALA A 20 11.39 10.41 -1.48
CA ALA A 20 10.78 9.41 -0.63
C ALA A 20 9.97 10.08 0.48
N MET A 21 8.81 9.53 0.80
CA MET A 21 7.97 10.03 1.88
C MET A 21 8.06 9.10 3.09
N ALA A 22 8.26 9.68 4.27
CA ALA A 22 8.26 8.96 5.54
C ALA A 22 7.23 9.57 6.51
N GLY A 23 6.61 8.73 7.35
CA GLY A 23 5.76 9.19 8.45
C GLY A 23 4.35 8.61 8.43
N GLY A 24 4.03 7.78 9.42
CA GLY A 24 2.67 7.31 9.69
C GLY A 24 2.07 6.30 8.71
N PHE A 25 2.81 5.84 7.72
CA PHE A 25 2.30 4.88 6.74
C PHE A 25 2.22 3.48 7.34
N SER A 26 1.08 2.79 7.14
CA SER A 26 0.83 1.48 7.72
C SER A 26 0.04 0.53 6.81
N THR A 27 -0.56 1.04 5.75
CA THR A 27 -1.44 0.29 4.85
C THR A 27 -1.08 0.54 3.39
N GLU A 28 -1.54 -0.34 2.52
CA GLU A 28 -1.32 -0.31 1.07
C GLU A 28 -1.91 0.93 0.39
N ASP A 29 -3.07 1.40 0.88
CA ASP A 29 -3.70 2.62 0.36
C ASP A 29 -2.89 3.88 0.68
N HIS A 30 -2.23 3.93 1.83
CA HIS A 30 -1.29 5.01 2.15
C HIS A 30 -0.13 5.05 1.15
N ILE A 31 0.42 3.87 0.80
CA ILE A 31 1.50 3.76 -0.18
C ILE A 31 1.02 4.25 -1.55
N PHE A 32 -0.14 3.73 -2.00
CA PHE A 32 -0.72 4.11 -3.28
C PHE A 32 -0.97 5.63 -3.37
N LYS A 33 -1.62 6.20 -2.34
CA LYS A 33 -1.91 7.64 -2.29
C LYS A 33 -0.66 8.51 -2.36
N VAL A 34 0.41 8.14 -1.66
CA VAL A 34 1.67 8.90 -1.69
C VAL A 34 2.30 8.84 -3.08
N LEU A 35 2.38 7.65 -3.68
CA LEU A 35 2.92 7.49 -5.01
C LEU A 35 2.10 8.27 -6.04
N ALA A 36 0.78 8.16 -5.99
CA ALA A 36 -0.12 8.87 -6.89
C ALA A 36 -0.03 10.39 -6.71
N MET A 37 -0.18 10.91 -5.48
CA MET A 37 -0.10 12.36 -5.22
C MET A 37 1.24 12.97 -5.57
N GLY A 38 2.31 12.20 -5.44
CA GLY A 38 3.68 12.63 -5.65
C GLY A 38 4.25 12.34 -7.03
N SER A 39 3.51 11.61 -7.87
CA SER A 39 3.97 11.24 -9.22
C SER A 39 4.23 12.48 -10.09
N PRO A 40 5.33 12.51 -10.85
CA PRO A 40 6.33 11.45 -11.07
C PRO A 40 7.54 11.51 -10.12
N TYR A 41 7.55 12.37 -9.10
CA TYR A 41 8.74 12.68 -8.29
C TYR A 41 8.93 11.76 -7.09
N PHE A 42 7.85 11.29 -6.48
CA PHE A 42 7.92 10.37 -5.34
C PHE A 42 8.05 8.92 -5.82
N LYS A 43 9.19 8.29 -5.47
CA LYS A 43 9.54 6.94 -5.92
C LYS A 43 9.49 5.90 -4.81
N ALA A 44 9.43 6.34 -3.55
CA ALA A 44 9.45 5.43 -2.41
C ALA A 44 8.62 5.95 -1.23
N VAL A 45 8.15 4.99 -0.42
CA VAL A 45 7.49 5.22 0.86
C VAL A 45 8.24 4.48 1.95
N CYS A 46 8.60 5.18 3.02
CA CYS A 46 9.31 4.60 4.15
C CYS A 46 8.32 4.24 5.27
N MET A 47 8.29 2.96 5.63
CA MET A 47 7.50 2.45 6.74
C MET A 47 8.42 1.99 7.87
N GLY A 48 8.27 2.55 9.06
CA GLY A 48 9.06 2.20 10.24
C GLY A 48 8.25 1.35 11.23
N ARG A 49 7.57 2.00 12.16
CA ARG A 49 6.83 1.35 13.26
C ARG A 49 5.80 0.31 12.79
N ALA A 50 5.15 0.54 11.67
CA ALA A 50 4.18 -0.40 11.12
C ALA A 50 4.80 -1.78 10.81
N LEU A 51 6.07 -1.81 10.37
CA LEU A 51 6.80 -3.07 10.13
C LEU A 51 7.31 -3.72 11.43
N MET A 52 7.53 -2.94 12.49
CA MET A 52 7.95 -3.50 13.77
C MET A 52 6.83 -4.28 14.48
N ILE A 53 5.57 -3.84 14.33
CA ILE A 53 4.43 -4.46 15.02
C ILE A 53 4.28 -5.95 14.69
N PRO A 54 4.19 -6.39 13.43
CA PRO A 54 4.05 -7.82 13.11
C PRO A 54 5.25 -8.65 13.56
N GLY A 55 6.46 -8.07 13.56
CA GLY A 55 7.64 -8.73 14.13
C GLY A 55 7.53 -8.94 15.65
N MET A 56 7.07 -7.94 16.38
CA MET A 56 6.84 -8.03 17.83
C MET A 56 5.69 -8.98 18.18
N VAL A 57 4.59 -8.92 17.43
CA VAL A 57 3.45 -9.83 17.60
C VAL A 57 3.89 -11.27 17.38
N GLY A 58 4.61 -11.54 16.28
CA GLY A 58 5.13 -12.87 16.01
C GLY A 58 6.04 -13.39 17.12
N LYS A 59 6.91 -12.55 17.66
CA LYS A 59 7.75 -12.90 18.84
C LYS A 59 6.91 -13.24 20.07
N ASN A 60 5.85 -12.49 20.32
CA ASN A 60 4.95 -12.78 21.46
C ASN A 60 4.17 -14.09 21.24
N VAL A 61 3.68 -14.32 20.02
CA VAL A 61 3.02 -15.58 19.65
C VAL A 61 3.96 -16.76 19.87
N GLU A 62 5.22 -16.66 19.48
CA GLU A 62 6.22 -17.69 19.71
C GLU A 62 6.36 -18.03 21.20
N LYS A 63 6.42 -17.00 22.06
CA LYS A 63 6.48 -17.16 23.51
C LYS A 63 5.22 -17.87 24.03
N TRP A 64 4.03 -17.41 23.65
CA TRP A 64 2.77 -17.97 24.11
C TRP A 64 2.56 -19.42 23.66
N LEU A 65 2.99 -19.77 22.44
CA LEU A 65 2.96 -21.16 21.97
C LEU A 65 3.88 -22.06 22.82
N LYS A 66 5.09 -21.60 23.14
CA LYS A 66 6.03 -22.35 24.03
C LYS A 66 5.50 -22.54 25.44
N GLU A 67 4.73 -21.56 25.93
CA GLU A 67 4.14 -21.57 27.27
C GLU A 67 2.76 -22.24 27.33
N ASN A 68 2.21 -22.72 26.19
CA ASN A 68 0.83 -23.21 26.07
C ASN A 68 -0.22 -22.23 26.62
N ASN A 69 0.01 -20.93 26.45
CA ASN A 69 -0.81 -19.87 27.00
C ASN A 69 -1.18 -18.82 25.95
N LEU A 70 -1.87 -19.25 24.87
CA LEU A 70 -2.34 -18.35 23.84
C LEU A 70 -3.52 -17.49 24.33
N PRO A 71 -3.43 -16.15 24.23
CA PRO A 71 -4.57 -15.28 24.48
C PRO A 71 -5.77 -15.61 23.56
N LYS A 72 -6.99 -15.43 24.05
CA LYS A 72 -8.22 -15.68 23.25
C LYS A 72 -8.24 -14.94 21.92
N THR A 73 -7.71 -13.72 21.88
CA THR A 73 -7.60 -12.89 20.67
C THR A 73 -6.68 -13.49 19.62
N VAL A 74 -5.77 -14.37 19.99
CA VAL A 74 -4.87 -15.08 19.07
C VAL A 74 -5.39 -16.47 18.79
N SER A 75 -5.86 -17.21 19.79
CA SER A 75 -6.34 -18.57 19.63
C SER A 75 -7.60 -18.69 18.74
N GLN A 76 -8.33 -17.60 18.54
CA GLN A 76 -9.41 -17.55 17.54
C GLN A 76 -8.91 -17.70 16.09
N HIS A 77 -7.63 -17.47 15.83
CA HIS A 77 -6.99 -17.63 14.53
C HIS A 77 -6.26 -18.97 14.38
N GLY A 78 -6.21 -19.77 15.42
CA GLY A 78 -5.60 -21.10 15.45
C GLY A 78 -4.77 -21.35 16.70
N ALA A 79 -4.32 -22.60 16.84
CA ALA A 79 -3.52 -23.08 17.97
C ALA A 79 -2.07 -23.40 17.59
N SER A 80 -1.72 -23.30 16.32
CA SER A 80 -0.38 -23.58 15.78
C SER A 80 0.14 -22.41 14.93
N LYS A 81 1.44 -22.41 14.65
CA LYS A 81 2.05 -21.39 13.78
C LYS A 81 1.52 -21.46 12.35
N GLU A 82 1.18 -22.66 11.89
CA GLU A 82 0.62 -22.94 10.58
C GLU A 82 -0.76 -22.28 10.39
N GLU A 83 -1.57 -22.31 11.43
CA GLU A 83 -2.92 -21.75 11.42
C GLU A 83 -2.89 -20.21 11.59
N ILE A 84 -2.01 -19.70 12.46
CA ILE A 84 -1.93 -18.28 12.80
C ILE A 84 -1.28 -17.46 11.67
N PHE A 85 -0.25 -17.99 11.01
CA PHE A 85 0.49 -17.27 9.97
C PHE A 85 0.16 -17.83 8.58
N VAL A 86 -0.80 -17.22 7.91
CA VAL A 86 -1.33 -17.66 6.60
C VAL A 86 -0.27 -17.85 5.49
N CYS A 87 0.89 -17.20 5.59
CA CYS A 87 1.98 -17.34 4.62
C CYS A 87 3.04 -18.38 5.06
N TYR A 88 2.83 -19.12 6.14
CA TYR A 88 3.83 -20.08 6.62
C TYR A 88 4.00 -21.25 5.67
N GLU A 89 2.91 -21.76 5.08
CA GLU A 89 2.98 -22.85 4.10
C GLU A 89 3.73 -22.43 2.82
N GLU A 90 3.60 -21.17 2.40
CA GLU A 90 4.40 -20.63 1.28
C GLU A 90 5.89 -20.63 1.61
N LEU A 91 6.25 -20.24 2.84
CA LEU A 91 7.63 -20.28 3.32
C LEU A 91 8.16 -21.71 3.39
N LYS A 92 7.35 -22.66 3.86
CA LYS A 92 7.67 -24.10 3.85
C LYS A 92 7.94 -24.64 2.45
N ALA A 93 7.07 -24.29 1.49
CA ALA A 93 7.24 -24.69 0.10
C ALA A 93 8.52 -24.14 -0.52
N LYS A 94 8.92 -22.91 -0.14
CA LYS A 94 10.09 -22.21 -0.67
C LYS A 94 11.41 -22.65 -0.02
N TYR A 95 11.43 -22.88 1.29
CA TYR A 95 12.64 -23.11 2.08
C TYR A 95 12.71 -24.51 2.68
N GLY A 96 11.71 -25.37 2.48
CA GLY A 96 11.68 -26.73 3.00
C GLY A 96 11.82 -26.76 4.53
N LYS A 97 12.70 -27.62 5.02
CA LYS A 97 12.96 -27.81 6.46
C LYS A 97 13.53 -26.57 7.14
N ASP A 98 14.22 -25.69 6.42
CA ASP A 98 14.81 -24.49 7.00
C ASP A 98 13.74 -23.53 7.52
N ALA A 99 12.52 -23.55 6.93
CA ALA A 99 11.40 -22.74 7.37
C ALA A 99 10.97 -23.05 8.83
N GLU A 100 11.23 -24.23 9.34
CA GLU A 100 10.92 -24.62 10.71
C GLU A 100 11.75 -23.87 11.74
N SER A 101 12.95 -23.45 11.36
CA SER A 101 13.89 -22.71 12.19
C SER A 101 13.64 -21.20 12.22
N PHE A 102 12.75 -20.67 11.36
CA PHE A 102 12.52 -19.23 11.28
C PHE A 102 11.83 -18.73 12.55
N PRO A 103 12.31 -17.62 13.14
CA PRO A 103 11.64 -16.96 14.24
C PRO A 103 10.23 -16.51 13.82
N LEU A 104 9.22 -16.69 14.68
CA LEU A 104 7.85 -16.30 14.34
C LEU A 104 7.71 -14.78 14.10
N GLY A 105 8.59 -13.97 14.68
CA GLY A 105 8.68 -12.55 14.36
C GLY A 105 9.02 -12.27 12.88
N ALA A 106 9.92 -13.06 12.29
CA ALA A 106 10.26 -12.95 10.87
C ALA A 106 9.10 -13.43 9.98
N ILE A 107 8.43 -14.51 10.37
CA ILE A 107 7.24 -15.03 9.68
C ILE A 107 6.10 -13.99 9.72
N GLY A 108 5.88 -13.36 10.87
CA GLY A 108 4.90 -12.28 11.02
C GLY A 108 5.18 -11.08 10.11
N LEU A 109 6.45 -10.67 10.04
CA LEU A 109 6.88 -9.59 9.13
C LEU A 109 6.70 -9.98 7.66
N TYR A 110 7.04 -11.21 7.29
CA TYR A 110 6.83 -11.71 5.93
C TYR A 110 5.33 -11.71 5.56
N THR A 111 4.48 -12.27 6.43
CA THR A 111 3.02 -12.30 6.25
C THR A 111 2.45 -10.89 6.05
N PHE A 112 2.88 -9.93 6.87
CA PHE A 112 2.45 -8.54 6.73
C PHE A 112 2.93 -7.92 5.41
N SER A 113 4.16 -8.21 5.00
CA SER A 113 4.71 -7.72 3.72
C SER A 113 3.93 -8.27 2.52
N GLN A 114 3.55 -9.55 2.56
CA GLN A 114 2.70 -10.15 1.52
C GLN A 114 1.29 -9.51 1.50
N LYS A 115 0.70 -9.25 2.68
CA LYS A 115 -0.57 -8.51 2.77
C LYS A 115 -0.50 -7.15 2.08
N ILE A 116 0.51 -6.34 2.41
CA ILE A 116 0.74 -5.02 1.78
C ILE A 116 0.93 -5.15 0.27
N LYS A 117 1.73 -6.13 -0.17
CA LYS A 117 1.98 -6.38 -1.59
C LYS A 117 0.69 -6.70 -2.34
N VAL A 118 -0.09 -7.66 -1.85
CA VAL A 118 -1.34 -8.08 -2.49
C VAL A 118 -2.36 -6.94 -2.49
N GLY A 119 -2.53 -6.24 -1.36
CA GLY A 119 -3.44 -5.11 -1.27
C GLY A 119 -3.06 -3.96 -2.22
N LEU A 120 -1.77 -3.64 -2.33
CA LEU A 120 -1.30 -2.65 -3.30
C LEU A 120 -1.57 -3.09 -4.74
N GLN A 121 -1.32 -4.35 -5.08
CA GLN A 121 -1.63 -4.91 -6.40
C GLN A 121 -3.13 -4.83 -6.72
N GLN A 122 -4.02 -5.08 -5.74
CA GLN A 122 -5.47 -4.96 -5.91
C GLN A 122 -5.90 -3.51 -6.19
N ILE A 123 -5.37 -2.53 -5.44
CA ILE A 123 -5.66 -1.11 -5.68
C ILE A 123 -5.15 -0.70 -7.06
N MET A 124 -3.94 -1.10 -7.43
CA MET A 124 -3.36 -0.84 -8.74
C MET A 124 -4.19 -1.44 -9.87
N ALA A 125 -4.62 -2.70 -9.73
CA ALA A 125 -5.48 -3.34 -10.72
C ALA A 125 -6.83 -2.62 -10.86
N GLY A 126 -7.41 -2.16 -9.74
CA GLY A 126 -8.64 -1.36 -9.73
C GLY A 126 -8.51 -0.04 -10.49
N SER A 127 -7.35 0.61 -10.44
CA SER A 127 -7.01 1.81 -11.21
C SER A 127 -6.35 1.52 -12.57
N ARG A 128 -6.36 0.24 -13.02
CA ARG A 128 -5.75 -0.22 -14.28
C ARG A 128 -4.25 0.05 -14.40
N ASN A 129 -3.56 0.16 -13.28
CA ASN A 129 -2.11 0.28 -13.19
C ASN A 129 -1.48 -1.09 -12.92
N PHE A 130 -0.68 -1.60 -13.85
CA PHE A 130 0.01 -2.89 -13.73
C PHE A 130 1.51 -2.75 -13.45
N ARG A 131 1.98 -1.51 -13.29
CA ARG A 131 3.34 -1.14 -12.90
C ARG A 131 3.28 0.04 -11.93
N ILE A 132 4.21 0.09 -10.97
CA ILE A 132 4.24 1.16 -9.96
C ILE A 132 4.51 2.53 -10.59
N ASP A 133 5.31 2.58 -11.63
CA ASP A 133 5.68 3.82 -12.32
C ASP A 133 4.57 4.40 -13.22
N THR A 134 3.47 3.66 -13.41
CA THR A 134 2.29 4.18 -14.12
C THR A 134 1.28 4.86 -13.18
N ILE A 135 1.43 4.68 -11.87
CA ILE A 135 0.59 5.36 -10.88
C ILE A 135 0.78 6.87 -11.00
N SER A 136 -0.33 7.59 -11.09
CA SER A 136 -0.33 9.04 -11.33
C SER A 136 -1.40 9.77 -10.53
N ARG A 137 -1.35 11.09 -10.56
CA ARG A 137 -2.35 11.94 -9.89
C ARG A 137 -3.78 11.74 -10.43
N SER A 138 -3.92 11.30 -11.68
CA SER A 138 -5.22 10.99 -12.30
C SER A 138 -5.90 9.75 -11.72
N ASP A 139 -5.18 8.92 -10.94
CA ASP A 139 -5.75 7.78 -10.22
C ASP A 139 -6.45 8.18 -8.92
N LEU A 140 -6.46 9.47 -8.59
CA LEU A 140 -7.05 10.00 -7.36
C LEU A 140 -8.12 11.05 -7.66
N MET A 141 -9.17 11.04 -6.82
CA MET A 141 -10.19 12.07 -6.78
C MET A 141 -10.30 12.62 -5.36
N ALA A 142 -10.43 13.94 -5.24
CA ALA A 142 -10.71 14.57 -3.96
C ALA A 142 -12.19 14.41 -3.61
N LEU A 143 -12.50 13.98 -2.41
CA LEU A 143 -13.88 13.77 -1.96
C LEU A 143 -14.55 15.05 -1.43
N THR A 144 -13.78 16.11 -1.23
CA THR A 144 -14.27 17.42 -0.80
C THR A 144 -13.60 18.53 -1.60
N GLU A 145 -14.28 19.66 -1.77
CA GLU A 145 -13.73 20.85 -2.43
C GLU A 145 -12.47 21.37 -1.72
N GLU A 146 -12.46 21.31 -0.39
CA GLU A 146 -11.30 21.72 0.40
C GLU A 146 -10.07 20.83 0.10
N ALA A 147 -10.27 19.51 0.05
CA ALA A 147 -9.20 18.58 -0.31
C ALA A 147 -8.72 18.81 -1.75
N ALA A 148 -9.62 19.09 -2.68
CA ALA A 148 -9.28 19.44 -4.07
C ALA A 148 -8.44 20.71 -4.13
N LYS A 149 -8.86 21.76 -3.44
CA LYS A 149 -8.15 23.05 -3.38
C LYS A 149 -6.75 22.93 -2.80
N ILE A 150 -6.59 22.13 -1.72
CA ILE A 150 -5.30 21.97 -1.04
C ILE A 150 -4.34 21.08 -1.84
N SER A 151 -4.86 19.99 -2.40
CA SER A 151 -4.04 18.97 -3.07
C SER A 151 -3.82 19.22 -4.56
N GLY A 152 -4.70 20.00 -5.20
CA GLY A 152 -4.76 20.13 -6.65
C GLY A 152 -5.21 18.83 -7.36
N ILE A 153 -5.84 17.90 -6.63
CA ILE A 153 -6.50 16.70 -7.18
C ILE A 153 -7.93 17.12 -7.55
N PRO A 154 -8.47 16.71 -8.71
CA PRO A 154 -9.82 17.06 -9.12
C PRO A 154 -10.88 16.64 -8.09
N TYR A 155 -11.89 17.49 -7.89
CA TYR A 155 -13.03 17.13 -7.05
C TYR A 155 -13.88 16.08 -7.74
N VAL A 156 -14.31 15.05 -7.01
CA VAL A 156 -15.01 13.89 -7.57
C VAL A 156 -16.31 14.24 -8.31
N MET A 157 -17.01 15.30 -7.86
CA MET A 157 -18.28 15.71 -8.49
C MET A 157 -18.08 16.46 -9.82
N ASP A 158 -16.89 17.03 -10.04
CA ASP A 158 -16.57 17.78 -11.26
C ASP A 158 -15.69 16.96 -12.22
N ALA A 159 -14.96 15.98 -11.67
CA ALA A 159 -14.06 15.15 -12.44
C ALA A 159 -14.84 14.33 -13.48
N TYR A 160 -14.41 14.42 -14.73
CA TYR A 160 -15.02 13.72 -15.88
C TYR A 160 -16.51 14.04 -16.14
N LYS A 161 -17.07 15.07 -15.52
CA LYS A 161 -18.48 15.44 -15.70
C LYS A 161 -18.79 15.74 -17.17
N GLU A 162 -18.00 16.59 -17.82
CA GLU A 162 -18.17 16.95 -19.23
C GLU A 162 -18.01 15.74 -20.15
N GLU A 163 -17.06 14.86 -19.86
CA GLU A 163 -16.85 13.64 -20.64
C GLU A 163 -18.02 12.66 -20.46
N ALA A 164 -18.52 12.49 -19.24
CA ALA A 164 -19.69 11.66 -18.97
C ALA A 164 -20.95 12.22 -19.63
N GLU A 165 -21.18 13.53 -19.57
CA GLU A 165 -22.30 14.20 -20.24
C GLU A 165 -22.21 14.01 -21.77
N LYS A 166 -21.04 14.15 -22.35
CA LYS A 166 -20.81 13.93 -23.78
C LYS A 166 -21.15 12.49 -24.18
N ILE A 167 -20.68 11.49 -23.44
CA ILE A 167 -20.97 10.07 -23.71
C ILE A 167 -22.48 9.80 -23.62
N LEU A 168 -23.15 10.39 -22.65
CA LEU A 168 -24.60 10.18 -22.44
C LEU A 168 -25.46 10.85 -23.50
N LEU A 169 -25.07 12.03 -24.00
CA LEU A 169 -25.85 12.83 -24.94
C LEU A 169 -25.51 12.54 -26.41
N GLU A 170 -24.28 12.28 -26.73
CA GLU A 170 -23.79 12.08 -28.09
C GLU A 170 -23.63 10.59 -28.47
N GLY A 171 -23.73 9.69 -27.48
CA GLY A 171 -23.47 8.26 -27.65
C GLY A 171 -21.99 7.90 -27.59
N CYS A 172 -21.71 6.62 -27.46
CA CYS A 172 -20.36 6.09 -27.39
C CYS A 172 -19.96 5.61 -28.80
N ASP A 173 -19.02 6.27 -29.44
CA ASP A 173 -18.46 5.85 -30.75
C ASP A 173 -17.61 4.55 -30.67
N TYR A 174 -17.68 3.85 -29.53
CA TYR A 174 -16.94 2.62 -29.24
C TYR A 174 -17.84 1.37 -29.24
N ILE A 175 -18.65 1.19 -30.27
CA ILE A 175 -19.27 -0.14 -30.54
C ILE A 175 -18.80 -0.63 -31.92
#